data_1d2a718c58ed62aa5c32ae66a406d6bb
#
_entry.id   1d2a718c58ed62aa5c32ae66a406d6bb
#
_cell.length_a   1.000
_cell.length_b   1.000
_cell.length_c   1.000
_cell.angle_alpha   90.00
_cell.angle_beta   90.00
_cell.angle_gamma   90.00
#
_symmetry.space_group_name_H-M   'P 1'
#
loop_
_entity.id
_entity.type
_entity.pdbx_description
1 polymer ?
#
loop_
_entity_poly.entity_id
_entity_poly.type
_entity_poly.pdbx_seq_one_letter_code
_entity_poly.pdbx_strand_id
1 'polypeptide(L)'
;MSLPPWRALVRGARQREGRSSGATWLQLATAATDGTPRVRTLVFRGWSSASELELLSDDRSEKRSQLLSQPRVELCWLFRKAKEQFRLRGSAELITADQEPEALLDHWQRLTASGRMVWAWPPPGEPFHLEGPWPQEVADDEPTPSNLLVVRIALDRVEQLDLKPHPHLRRCWELRDGWREQRLNP
;
A
#
# COMPACT_ATOMS: atom_id res chain seq x y z
N MET A 1 -3.87 -20.23 11.10
CA MET A 1 -5.16 -19.77 10.51
C MET A 1 -5.07 -19.88 8.99
N SER A 2 -6.15 -20.28 8.31
CA SER A 2 -6.20 -20.31 6.85
C SER A 2 -6.26 -18.88 6.29
N LEU A 3 -5.68 -18.68 5.09
CA LEU A 3 -5.77 -17.38 4.40
C LEU A 3 -7.22 -17.07 3.98
N PRO A 4 -7.66 -15.80 4.04
CA PRO A 4 -8.95 -15.39 3.49
C PRO A 4 -9.09 -15.77 2.00
N PRO A 5 -10.31 -16.11 1.52
CA PRO A 5 -10.52 -16.59 0.15
C PRO A 5 -10.04 -15.62 -0.94
N TRP A 6 -10.21 -14.32 -0.71
CA TRP A 6 -9.79 -13.26 -1.64
C TRP A 6 -8.25 -13.19 -1.85
N ARG A 7 -7.43 -13.71 -0.90
CA ARG A 7 -5.95 -13.72 -1.03
C ARG A 7 -5.48 -14.50 -2.26
N ALA A 8 -6.10 -15.62 -2.57
CA ALA A 8 -5.78 -16.41 -3.76
C ALA A 8 -6.14 -15.66 -5.05
N LEU A 9 -7.23 -14.89 -5.04
CA LEU A 9 -7.66 -14.09 -6.18
C LEU A 9 -6.70 -12.93 -6.45
N VAL A 10 -6.32 -12.16 -5.41
CA VAL A 10 -5.30 -11.09 -5.52
C VAL A 10 -3.98 -11.67 -6.03
N ARG A 11 -3.52 -12.80 -5.48
CA ARG A 11 -2.28 -13.45 -5.94
C ARG A 11 -2.35 -13.82 -7.42
N GLY A 12 -3.45 -14.43 -7.85
CA GLY A 12 -3.66 -14.81 -9.25
C GLY A 12 -3.70 -13.60 -10.20
N ALA A 13 -4.37 -12.52 -9.80
CA ALA A 13 -4.38 -11.27 -10.56
C ALA A 13 -2.98 -10.66 -10.69
N ARG A 14 -2.21 -10.60 -9.61
CA ARG A 14 -0.81 -10.14 -9.60
C ARG A 14 0.09 -10.98 -10.51
N GLN A 15 -0.06 -12.29 -10.49
CA GLN A 15 0.70 -13.19 -11.37
C GLN A 15 0.45 -12.90 -12.85
N ARG A 16 -0.80 -12.59 -13.22
CA ARG A 16 -1.16 -12.21 -14.61
C ARG A 16 -0.57 -10.86 -15.02
N GLU A 17 -0.40 -9.92 -14.10
CA GLU A 17 0.31 -8.66 -14.37
C GLU A 17 1.81 -8.87 -14.62
N GLY A 18 2.40 -9.94 -14.09
CA GLY A 18 3.81 -10.28 -14.25
C GLY A 18 4.75 -9.23 -13.66
N ARG A 19 5.72 -8.73 -14.46
CA ARG A 19 6.71 -7.73 -14.02
C ARG A 19 6.27 -6.29 -14.22
N SER A 20 5.02 -6.05 -14.63
CA SER A 20 4.53 -4.67 -14.80
C SER A 20 4.39 -3.98 -13.44
N SER A 21 4.49 -2.65 -13.42
CA SER A 21 4.25 -1.85 -12.21
C SER A 21 2.86 -2.09 -11.61
N GLY A 22 1.86 -2.41 -12.43
CA GLY A 22 0.51 -2.76 -11.98
C GLY A 22 0.46 -3.95 -11.02
N ALA A 23 1.48 -4.83 -11.02
CA ALA A 23 1.57 -5.93 -10.06
C ALA A 23 1.85 -5.45 -8.62
N THR A 24 2.37 -4.23 -8.43
CA THR A 24 2.77 -3.70 -7.13
C THR A 24 2.22 -2.30 -6.83
N TRP A 25 1.87 -1.52 -7.84
CA TRP A 25 1.34 -0.17 -7.66
C TRP A 25 -0.15 -0.21 -7.35
N LEU A 26 -0.54 0.46 -6.30
CA LEU A 26 -1.92 0.63 -5.88
C LEU A 26 -2.18 2.07 -5.43
N GLN A 27 -3.43 2.50 -5.50
CA GLN A 27 -3.85 3.82 -5.05
C GLN A 27 -4.32 3.72 -3.60
N LEU A 28 -3.77 4.58 -2.74
CA LEU A 28 -4.21 4.75 -1.36
C LEU A 28 -5.05 6.02 -1.26
N ALA A 29 -6.28 5.87 -0.81
CA ALA A 29 -7.16 6.96 -0.44
C ALA A 29 -7.12 7.20 1.07
N THR A 30 -6.95 8.47 1.47
CA THR A 30 -6.99 8.96 2.86
C THR A 30 -7.91 10.17 2.94
N ALA A 31 -8.34 10.54 4.14
CA ALA A 31 -9.00 11.80 4.41
C ALA A 31 -7.97 12.80 4.96
N ALA A 32 -7.94 14.00 4.40
CA ALA A 32 -7.17 15.10 4.98
C ALA A 32 -7.86 15.66 6.23
N THR A 33 -7.14 16.44 7.03
CA THR A 33 -7.69 17.05 8.26
C THR A 33 -8.85 18.02 8.00
N ASP A 34 -8.95 18.56 6.79
CA ASP A 34 -10.07 19.38 6.32
C ASP A 34 -11.26 18.54 5.81
N GLY A 35 -11.18 17.20 5.93
CA GLY A 35 -12.21 16.26 5.48
C GLY A 35 -12.16 15.95 3.98
N THR A 36 -11.31 16.61 3.20
CA THR A 36 -11.24 16.35 1.75
C THR A 36 -10.47 15.06 1.44
N PRO A 37 -10.84 14.29 0.39
CA PRO A 37 -10.15 13.07 0.03
C PRO A 37 -8.79 13.37 -0.62
N ARG A 38 -7.84 12.49 -0.35
CA ARG A 38 -6.50 12.48 -0.96
C ARG A 38 -6.22 11.11 -1.54
N VAL A 39 -5.69 11.06 -2.76
CA VAL A 39 -5.31 9.80 -3.44
C VAL A 39 -3.89 9.92 -3.97
N ARG A 40 -3.11 8.86 -3.78
CA ARG A 40 -1.76 8.73 -4.37
C ARG A 40 -1.42 7.27 -4.63
N THR A 41 -0.48 7.04 -5.54
CA THR A 41 0.05 5.71 -5.80
C THR A 41 1.16 5.38 -4.81
N LEU A 42 1.09 4.20 -4.22
CA LEU A 42 2.13 3.60 -3.38
C LEU A 42 2.48 2.22 -3.89
N VAL A 43 3.60 1.69 -3.41
CA VAL A 43 4.10 0.37 -3.80
C VAL A 43 3.76 -0.64 -2.72
N PHE A 44 3.04 -1.70 -3.07
CA PHE A 44 2.83 -2.86 -2.21
C PHE A 44 4.16 -3.52 -1.86
N ARG A 45 4.44 -3.69 -0.58
CA ARG A 45 5.70 -4.24 -0.08
C ARG A 45 5.60 -5.66 0.45
N GLY A 46 4.42 -6.08 0.79
CA GLY A 46 4.19 -7.44 1.31
C GLY A 46 2.93 -7.55 2.14
N TRP A 47 2.76 -8.73 2.68
CA TRP A 47 1.74 -9.05 3.65
C TRP A 47 2.42 -9.35 4.98
N SER A 48 2.08 -8.62 6.03
CA SER A 48 2.55 -8.89 7.40
C SER A 48 1.76 -10.01 8.06
N SER A 49 0.50 -10.20 7.66
CA SER A 49 -0.33 -11.30 8.17
C SER A 49 -1.32 -11.81 7.10
N ALA A 50 -2.28 -12.61 7.50
CA ALA A 50 -3.32 -13.15 6.63
C ALA A 50 -4.16 -12.04 5.97
N SER A 51 -4.41 -10.94 6.66
CA SER A 51 -5.26 -9.83 6.20
C SER A 51 -4.63 -8.44 6.43
N GLU A 52 -3.33 -8.36 6.59
CA GLU A 52 -2.60 -7.09 6.72
C GLU A 52 -1.57 -6.95 5.61
N LEU A 53 -1.51 -5.78 5.00
CA LEU A 53 -0.52 -5.44 3.98
C LEU A 53 0.34 -4.26 4.42
N GLU A 54 1.52 -4.16 3.81
CA GLU A 54 2.48 -3.11 4.12
C GLU A 54 2.87 -2.31 2.89
N LEU A 55 2.98 -1.01 3.11
CA LEU A 55 3.46 0.00 2.18
C LEU A 55 4.59 0.78 2.86
N LEU A 56 5.47 1.41 2.09
CA LEU A 56 6.46 2.33 2.64
C LEU A 56 6.08 3.78 2.34
N SER A 57 6.42 4.65 3.25
CA SER A 57 6.20 6.08 3.14
C SER A 57 7.34 6.87 3.79
N ASP A 58 7.43 8.13 3.44
CA ASP A 58 8.25 9.10 4.15
C ASP A 58 7.44 9.70 5.32
N ASP A 59 7.98 9.67 6.52
CA ASP A 59 7.37 10.21 7.74
C ASP A 59 7.16 11.73 7.68
N ARG A 60 7.93 12.42 6.86
CA ARG A 60 7.83 13.87 6.63
C ARG A 60 6.68 14.24 5.68
N SER A 61 6.01 13.25 5.07
CA SER A 61 4.92 13.53 4.13
C SER A 61 3.58 13.81 4.83
N GLU A 62 2.71 14.60 4.19
CA GLU A 62 1.36 14.91 4.69
C GLU A 62 0.52 13.67 5.06
N LYS A 63 0.82 12.51 4.45
CA LYS A 63 0.10 11.27 4.76
C LYS A 63 0.16 10.90 6.23
N ARG A 64 1.27 11.22 6.91
CA ARG A 64 1.43 10.95 8.33
C ARG A 64 0.33 11.61 9.16
N SER A 65 0.15 12.92 9.00
CA SER A 65 -0.88 13.66 9.74
C SER A 65 -2.30 13.19 9.38
N GLN A 66 -2.55 12.87 8.10
CA GLN A 66 -3.83 12.35 7.64
C GLN A 66 -4.15 11.00 8.31
N LEU A 67 -3.20 10.06 8.32
CA LEU A 67 -3.39 8.72 8.89
C LEU A 67 -3.45 8.73 10.44
N LEU A 68 -2.75 9.64 11.10
CA LEU A 68 -2.87 9.85 12.55
C LEU A 68 -4.24 10.42 12.92
N SER A 69 -4.76 11.36 12.13
CA SER A 69 -6.07 11.96 12.37
C SER A 69 -7.22 11.02 12.01
N GLN A 70 -7.11 10.33 10.88
CA GLN A 70 -8.11 9.39 10.37
C GLN A 70 -7.43 8.15 9.80
N PRO A 71 -7.34 7.06 10.58
CA PRO A 71 -6.64 5.84 10.14
C PRO A 71 -7.44 5.01 9.12
N ARG A 72 -8.73 5.31 8.91
CA ARG A 72 -9.56 4.58 7.94
C ARG A 72 -9.15 4.91 6.52
N VAL A 73 -8.86 3.86 5.75
CA VAL A 73 -8.36 3.98 4.38
C VAL A 73 -9.07 3.04 3.43
N GLU A 74 -9.00 3.37 2.16
CA GLU A 74 -9.35 2.44 1.09
C GLU A 74 -8.23 2.43 0.04
N LEU A 75 -7.88 1.23 -0.43
CA LEU A 75 -6.91 1.04 -1.49
C LEU A 75 -7.65 0.56 -2.74
N CYS A 76 -7.26 1.07 -3.90
CA CYS A 76 -7.69 0.57 -5.19
C CYS A 76 -6.51 -0.09 -5.90
N TRP A 77 -6.64 -1.36 -6.24
CA TRP A 77 -5.62 -2.10 -6.98
C TRP A 77 -6.20 -2.59 -8.30
N LEU A 78 -5.79 -1.96 -9.39
CA LEU A 78 -6.26 -2.28 -10.73
C LEU A 78 -5.24 -3.18 -11.45
N PHE A 79 -5.64 -4.40 -11.74
CA PHE A 79 -4.88 -5.36 -12.53
C PHE A 79 -5.38 -5.35 -13.97
N ARG A 80 -4.72 -4.57 -14.81
CA ARG A 80 -5.17 -4.30 -16.20
C ARG A 80 -5.17 -5.53 -17.08
N LYS A 81 -4.11 -6.36 -17.03
CA LYS A 81 -4.03 -7.60 -17.81
C LYS A 81 -5.01 -8.65 -17.31
N ALA A 82 -5.23 -8.69 -16.00
CA ALA A 82 -6.22 -9.57 -15.39
C ALA A 82 -7.65 -9.09 -15.65
N LYS A 83 -7.86 -7.80 -16.01
CA LYS A 83 -9.16 -7.13 -16.07
C LYS A 83 -9.94 -7.23 -14.75
N GLU A 84 -9.23 -7.07 -13.65
CA GLU A 84 -9.76 -7.17 -12.29
C GLU A 84 -9.37 -5.95 -11.47
N GLN A 85 -10.31 -5.43 -10.67
CA GLN A 85 -10.07 -4.39 -9.70
C GLN A 85 -10.36 -4.93 -8.31
N PHE A 86 -9.46 -4.66 -7.37
CA PHE A 86 -9.70 -4.90 -5.95
C PHE A 86 -9.80 -3.57 -5.21
N ARG A 87 -10.79 -3.46 -4.32
CA ARG A 87 -10.88 -2.41 -3.32
C ARG A 87 -10.64 -3.05 -1.97
N LEU A 88 -9.66 -2.53 -1.24
CA LEU A 88 -9.19 -3.08 0.04
C LEU A 88 -9.40 -2.00 1.09
N ARG A 89 -10.36 -2.16 1.98
CA ARG A 89 -10.68 -1.21 3.05
C ARG A 89 -10.13 -1.72 4.37
N GLY A 90 -9.62 -0.80 5.18
CA GLY A 90 -9.07 -1.17 6.47
C GLY A 90 -8.68 0.03 7.32
N SER A 91 -7.92 -0.25 8.36
CA SER A 91 -7.32 0.75 9.23
C SER A 91 -5.81 0.71 9.12
N ALA A 92 -5.19 1.87 8.96
CA ALA A 92 -3.75 2.01 8.86
C ALA A 92 -3.14 2.23 10.25
N GLU A 93 -1.98 1.59 10.46
CA GLU A 93 -1.07 1.83 11.57
C GLU A 93 0.26 2.30 11.01
N LEU A 94 0.86 3.29 11.65
CA LEU A 94 2.16 3.85 11.30
C LEU A 94 3.22 3.22 12.18
N ILE A 95 4.14 2.47 11.59
CA ILE A 95 5.20 1.77 12.30
C ILE A 95 6.51 2.51 12.07
N THR A 96 7.12 2.98 13.15
CA THR A 96 8.41 3.69 13.18
C THR A 96 9.53 2.78 13.66
N ALA A 97 10.79 3.21 13.49
CA ALA A 97 11.95 2.48 13.94
C ALA A 97 11.98 2.26 15.47
N ASP A 98 11.38 3.16 16.25
CA ASP A 98 11.31 3.03 17.72
C ASP A 98 10.33 1.91 18.14
N GLN A 99 9.34 1.60 17.29
CA GLN A 99 8.34 0.57 17.56
C GLN A 99 8.77 -0.81 17.08
N GLU A 100 9.21 -0.90 15.82
CA GLU A 100 9.60 -2.17 15.19
C GLU A 100 10.87 -1.98 14.33
N PRO A 101 12.07 -1.83 14.93
CA PRO A 101 13.32 -1.56 14.20
C PRO A 101 13.66 -2.68 13.19
N GLU A 102 13.39 -3.93 13.52
CA GLU A 102 13.67 -5.07 12.65
C GLU A 102 12.79 -5.08 11.39
N ALA A 103 11.52 -4.70 11.50
CA ALA A 103 10.62 -4.62 10.37
C ALA A 103 11.07 -3.54 9.38
N LEU A 104 11.49 -2.37 9.88
CA LEU A 104 12.00 -1.29 9.03
C LEU A 104 13.33 -1.67 8.38
N LEU A 105 14.23 -2.31 9.12
CA LEU A 105 15.51 -2.79 8.59
C LEU A 105 15.30 -3.80 7.45
N ASP A 106 14.40 -4.78 7.65
CA ASP A 106 14.06 -5.78 6.64
C ASP A 106 13.53 -5.13 5.36
N HIS A 107 12.62 -4.16 5.49
CA HIS A 107 12.14 -3.40 4.34
C HIS A 107 13.24 -2.58 3.67
N TRP A 108 14.10 -1.91 4.46
CA TRP A 108 15.21 -1.11 3.94
C TRP A 108 16.20 -1.95 3.14
N GLN A 109 16.58 -3.10 3.64
CA GLN A 109 17.51 -4.03 2.98
C GLN A 109 16.97 -4.59 1.67
N ARG A 110 15.64 -4.74 1.53
CA ARG A 110 15.00 -5.21 0.29
C ARG A 110 14.88 -4.14 -0.79
N LEU A 111 15.14 -2.88 -0.46
CA LEU A 111 15.15 -1.82 -1.46
C LEU A 111 16.45 -1.85 -2.26
N THR A 112 16.34 -1.55 -3.56
CA THR A 112 17.51 -1.28 -4.40
C THR A 112 18.15 0.04 -4.02
N ALA A 113 19.44 0.27 -4.38
CA ALA A 113 20.11 1.55 -4.16
C ALA A 113 19.30 2.74 -4.70
N SER A 114 18.77 2.63 -5.92
CA SER A 114 17.87 3.64 -6.49
C SER A 114 16.49 3.70 -5.79
N GLY A 115 16.04 2.61 -5.20
CA GLY A 115 14.79 2.57 -4.42
C GLY A 115 14.91 3.29 -3.08
N ARG A 116 16.13 3.43 -2.52
CA ARG A 116 16.40 4.09 -1.25
C ARG A 116 16.53 5.61 -1.37
N MET A 117 16.88 6.11 -2.56
CA MET A 117 17.21 7.52 -2.79
C MET A 117 16.12 8.50 -2.33
N VAL A 118 14.85 8.13 -2.43
CA VAL A 118 13.71 9.03 -2.11
C VAL A 118 13.70 9.45 -0.64
N TRP A 119 14.25 8.66 0.28
CA TRP A 119 14.37 9.03 1.69
C TRP A 119 15.55 9.96 2.00
N ALA A 120 16.52 10.06 1.08
CA ALA A 120 17.63 11.01 1.15
C ALA A 120 17.32 12.37 0.46
N TRP A 121 16.17 12.47 -0.22
CA TRP A 121 15.71 13.70 -0.86
C TRP A 121 15.14 14.69 0.17
N PRO A 122 15.01 15.98 -0.18
CA PRO A 122 14.27 16.95 0.61
C PRO A 122 12.85 16.49 0.97
N PRO A 123 12.23 17.03 2.04
CA PRO A 123 10.90 16.62 2.47
C PRO A 123 9.87 16.72 1.35
N PRO A 124 8.99 15.71 1.20
CA PRO A 124 7.95 15.75 0.18
C PRO A 124 6.96 16.90 0.40
N GLY A 125 6.63 17.62 -0.67
CA GLY A 125 5.66 18.73 -0.64
C GLY A 125 6.25 20.10 -0.39
N GLU A 126 7.54 20.21 -0.09
CA GLU A 126 8.23 21.49 -0.02
C GLU A 126 8.47 22.10 -1.41
N PRO A 127 8.71 23.43 -1.51
CA PRO A 127 9.08 24.06 -2.76
C PRO A 127 10.31 23.40 -3.40
N PHE A 128 10.25 23.16 -4.69
CA PHE A 128 11.33 22.52 -5.43
C PHE A 128 12.53 23.47 -5.62
N HIS A 129 13.72 22.98 -5.26
CA HIS A 129 14.99 23.67 -5.48
C HIS A 129 15.91 22.79 -6.34
N LEU A 130 16.24 23.23 -7.55
CA LEU A 130 17.06 22.44 -8.48
C LEU A 130 18.45 22.10 -7.91
N GLU A 131 19.04 23.01 -7.15
CA GLU A 131 20.35 22.85 -6.51
C GLU A 131 20.31 22.07 -5.19
N GLY A 132 19.14 21.48 -4.86
CA GLY A 132 18.99 20.69 -3.66
C GLY A 132 19.76 19.36 -3.72
N PRO A 133 19.85 18.65 -2.57
CA PRO A 133 20.47 17.33 -2.51
C PRO A 133 19.54 16.29 -3.16
N TRP A 134 19.83 15.95 -4.41
CA TRP A 134 19.09 14.94 -5.19
C TRP A 134 19.99 13.74 -5.51
N PRO A 135 20.41 12.93 -4.50
CA PRO A 135 21.19 11.73 -4.77
C PRO A 135 20.38 10.77 -5.67
N GLN A 136 21.08 10.13 -6.60
CA GLN A 136 20.47 9.16 -7.52
C GLN A 136 20.47 7.73 -6.98
N GLU A 137 21.32 7.47 -5.99
CA GLU A 137 21.42 6.20 -5.29
C GLU A 137 21.88 6.41 -3.85
N VAL A 138 21.62 5.44 -3.01
CA VAL A 138 22.05 5.37 -1.62
C VAL A 138 22.77 4.04 -1.44
N ALA A 139 23.93 4.04 -0.78
CA ALA A 139 24.77 2.87 -0.60
C ALA A 139 24.02 1.73 0.13
N ASP A 140 24.47 0.50 -0.12
CA ASP A 140 23.80 -0.69 0.48
C ASP A 140 24.01 -0.80 1.99
N ASP A 141 25.11 -0.24 2.49
CA ASP A 141 25.48 -0.19 3.92
C ASP A 141 24.94 1.05 4.65
N GLU A 142 24.18 1.92 3.94
CA GLU A 142 23.55 3.07 4.58
C GLU A 142 22.53 2.62 5.64
N PRO A 143 22.56 3.18 6.86
CA PRO A 143 21.64 2.82 7.90
C PRO A 143 20.19 3.17 7.53
N THR A 144 19.24 2.47 8.13
CA THR A 144 17.82 2.76 7.97
C THR A 144 17.53 4.21 8.37
N PRO A 145 17.02 5.06 7.45
CA PRO A 145 16.79 6.46 7.75
C PRO A 145 15.61 6.65 8.71
N SER A 146 15.72 7.65 9.59
CA SER A 146 14.68 7.94 10.60
C SER A 146 13.33 8.34 10.02
N ASN A 147 13.31 8.83 8.77
CA ASN A 147 12.09 9.19 8.06
C ASN A 147 11.47 8.03 7.25
N LEU A 148 12.05 6.82 7.31
CA LEU A 148 11.38 5.63 6.77
C LEU A 148 10.20 5.27 7.67
N LEU A 149 9.05 5.06 7.06
CA LEU A 149 7.80 4.72 7.73
C LEU A 149 7.15 3.51 7.06
N VAL A 150 6.77 2.51 7.82
CA VAL A 150 5.91 1.44 7.35
C VAL A 150 4.46 1.81 7.65
N VAL A 151 3.62 1.74 6.62
CA VAL A 151 2.16 1.87 6.74
C VAL A 151 1.58 0.48 6.66
N ARG A 152 1.23 -0.09 7.80
CA ARG A 152 0.56 -1.40 7.92
C ARG A 152 -0.94 -1.20 7.91
N ILE A 153 -1.65 -1.92 7.04
CA ILE A 153 -3.09 -1.77 6.88
C ILE A 153 -3.77 -3.09 7.19
N ALA A 154 -4.49 -3.11 8.32
CA ALA A 154 -5.35 -4.20 8.72
C ALA A 154 -6.68 -4.12 7.96
N LEU A 155 -6.90 -5.06 7.06
CA LEU A 155 -8.09 -5.09 6.21
C LEU A 155 -9.29 -5.65 6.95
N ASP A 156 -10.45 -5.02 6.74
CA ASP A 156 -11.74 -5.47 7.25
C ASP A 156 -12.79 -5.69 6.16
N ARG A 157 -12.53 -5.19 4.93
CA ARG A 157 -13.39 -5.42 3.78
C ARG A 157 -12.56 -5.47 2.50
N VAL A 158 -12.86 -6.46 1.67
CA VAL A 158 -12.26 -6.60 0.33
C VAL A 158 -13.36 -6.78 -0.69
N GLU A 159 -13.29 -6.05 -1.80
CA GLU A 159 -14.16 -6.23 -2.95
C GLU A 159 -13.33 -6.53 -4.19
N GLN A 160 -13.84 -7.40 -5.04
CA GLN A 160 -13.32 -7.66 -6.38
C GLN A 160 -14.39 -7.34 -7.41
N LEU A 161 -14.00 -6.61 -8.45
CA LEU A 161 -14.76 -6.48 -9.69
C LEU A 161 -13.97 -7.19 -10.80
N ASP A 162 -14.52 -8.27 -11.33
CA ASP A 162 -13.99 -9.02 -12.47
C ASP A 162 -14.77 -8.64 -13.73
N LEU A 163 -14.09 -8.04 -14.70
CA LEU A 163 -14.67 -7.54 -15.94
C LEU A 163 -14.65 -8.57 -17.08
N LYS A 164 -14.16 -9.78 -16.84
CA LYS A 164 -14.08 -10.82 -17.89
C LYS A 164 -15.43 -11.46 -18.20
N PRO A 165 -16.26 -11.85 -17.21
CA PRO A 165 -17.55 -12.47 -17.49
C PRO A 165 -18.59 -11.43 -17.89
N HIS A 166 -19.68 -11.91 -18.52
CA HIS A 166 -20.86 -11.10 -18.79
C HIS A 166 -22.11 -11.79 -18.20
N PRO A 167 -22.85 -11.14 -17.29
CA PRO A 167 -22.54 -9.85 -16.65
C PRO A 167 -21.25 -9.91 -15.83
N HIS A 168 -20.64 -8.75 -15.58
CA HIS A 168 -19.45 -8.65 -14.73
C HIS A 168 -19.70 -9.24 -13.35
N LEU A 169 -18.67 -9.77 -12.72
CA LEU A 169 -18.77 -10.39 -11.41
C LEU A 169 -18.20 -9.46 -10.33
N ARG A 170 -19.04 -9.05 -9.39
CA ARG A 170 -18.61 -8.33 -8.19
C ARG A 170 -18.78 -9.20 -6.96
N ARG A 171 -17.71 -9.31 -6.17
CA ARG A 171 -17.66 -10.06 -4.92
C ARG A 171 -17.23 -9.14 -3.78
N CYS A 172 -17.68 -9.47 -2.58
CA CYS A 172 -17.32 -8.78 -1.35
C CYS A 172 -17.06 -9.80 -0.25
N TRP A 173 -16.07 -9.50 0.58
CA TRP A 173 -15.73 -10.25 1.79
C TRP A 173 -15.54 -9.26 2.93
N GLU A 174 -16.11 -9.56 4.10
CA GLU A 174 -15.95 -8.73 5.30
C GLU A 174 -15.41 -9.58 6.45
N LEU A 175 -14.50 -9.00 7.24
CA LEU A 175 -13.88 -9.65 8.39
C LEU A 175 -14.94 -10.04 9.44
N ARG A 176 -15.92 -9.15 9.68
CA ARG A 176 -17.03 -9.37 10.64
C ARG A 176 -17.87 -10.61 10.33
N ASP A 177 -17.91 -11.02 9.05
CA ASP A 177 -18.63 -12.19 8.57
C ASP A 177 -17.71 -13.39 8.32
N GLY A 178 -16.48 -13.37 8.90
CA GLY A 178 -15.48 -14.43 8.75
C GLY A 178 -14.99 -14.57 7.31
N TRP A 179 -14.95 -13.49 6.54
CA TRP A 179 -14.55 -13.49 5.13
C TRP A 179 -15.43 -14.35 4.22
N ARG A 180 -16.73 -14.48 4.54
CA ARG A 180 -17.69 -15.17 3.67
C ARG A 180 -17.90 -14.36 2.39
N GLU A 181 -17.86 -15.06 1.23
CA GLU A 181 -18.14 -14.42 -0.05
C GLU A 181 -19.61 -14.00 -0.15
N GLN A 182 -19.82 -12.75 -0.56
CA GLN A 182 -21.11 -12.19 -0.98
C GLN A 182 -20.97 -11.74 -2.44
N ARG A 183 -21.98 -12.04 -3.25
CA ARG A 183 -22.08 -11.52 -4.62
C ARG A 183 -22.94 -10.27 -4.63
N LEU A 184 -22.42 -9.25 -5.31
CA LEU A 184 -23.10 -7.95 -5.47
C LEU A 184 -23.36 -7.69 -6.95
N ASN A 185 -24.31 -6.83 -7.24
CA ASN A 185 -24.46 -6.28 -8.60
C ASN A 185 -23.19 -5.49 -8.94
N PRO A 186 -22.66 -5.63 -10.16
CA PRO A 186 -21.45 -4.96 -10.60
C PRO A 186 -21.61 -3.45 -10.72
#